data_4f2422b088cf1cea706720fb9c90d25d
#
_entry.id   4f2422b088cf1cea706720fb9c90d25d
#
_cell.length_a   1.000
_cell.length_b   1.000
_cell.length_c   1.000
_cell.angle_alpha   90.00
_cell.angle_beta   90.00
_cell.angle_gamma   90.00
#
_symmetry.space_group_name_H-M   'P 1'
#
loop_
_entity.id
_entity.type
_entity.pdbx_description
1 polymer ?
#
loop_
_entity_poly.entity_id
_entity_poly.type
_entity_poly.pdbx_seq_one_letter_code
_entity_poly.pdbx_strand_id
1 'polypeptide(L)'
;MDRAAIEAVLPHRDPMLLLDEVLELVPGERVVARKTVTDADCAGHFPGNPIMPGVKMVEALAQCGAVAVLSLEENRGKLALFAGIDDVRFKRVVRPGDVLELECRVETVRGPVGRGKATATVDGKVAVRGTLTFAVGTER
;
A
#
# COMPACT_ATOMS: atom_id res chain seq x y z
N MET A 1 -1.46 -2.85 13.98
CA MET A 1 0.01 -2.95 13.91
C MET A 1 0.62 -1.56 13.91
N ASP A 2 1.57 -1.36 14.77
CA ASP A 2 2.38 -0.16 14.76
C ASP A 2 3.51 -0.25 13.71
N ARG A 3 4.30 0.80 13.60
CA ARG A 3 5.39 0.89 12.63
C ARG A 3 6.40 -0.25 12.78
N ALA A 4 6.76 -0.60 14.01
CA ALA A 4 7.72 -1.67 14.25
C ALA A 4 7.17 -3.03 13.79
N ALA A 5 5.90 -3.30 14.02
CA ALA A 5 5.26 -4.53 13.56
C ALA A 5 5.18 -4.59 12.04
N ILE A 6 4.91 -3.45 11.39
CA ILE A 6 4.92 -3.36 9.92
C ILE A 6 6.30 -3.68 9.38
N GLU A 7 7.36 -3.11 9.98
CA GLU A 7 8.74 -3.38 9.56
C GLU A 7 9.18 -4.83 9.79
N ALA A 8 8.53 -5.53 10.70
CA ALA A 8 8.79 -6.96 10.89
C ALA A 8 8.21 -7.80 9.75
N VAL A 9 7.21 -7.30 9.05
CA VAL A 9 6.56 -8.00 7.93
C VAL A 9 7.13 -7.54 6.59
N LEU A 10 7.26 -6.21 6.40
CA LEU A 10 7.74 -5.62 5.16
C LEU A 10 9.24 -5.35 5.21
N PRO A 11 9.96 -5.56 4.09
CA PRO A 11 11.38 -5.17 4.01
C PRO A 11 11.58 -3.67 3.82
N HIS A 12 10.54 -2.95 3.45
CA HIS A 12 10.60 -1.51 3.22
C HIS A 12 11.06 -0.74 4.46
N ARG A 13 11.81 0.32 4.27
CA ARG A 13 12.28 1.23 5.33
C ARG A 13 12.16 2.67 4.85
N ASP A 14 12.24 3.62 5.78
CA ASP A 14 12.24 5.03 5.44
C ASP A 14 13.34 5.33 4.41
N PRO A 15 13.07 6.17 3.42
CA PRO A 15 11.84 6.95 3.21
C PRO A 15 10.78 6.21 2.37
N MET A 16 11.03 4.96 1.99
CA MET A 16 10.14 4.21 1.09
C MET A 16 8.94 3.58 1.80
N LEU A 17 8.99 3.38 3.10
CA LEU A 17 7.87 2.81 3.84
C LEU A 17 6.77 3.85 4.00
N LEU A 18 5.61 3.59 3.38
CA LEU A 18 4.49 4.54 3.28
C LEU A 18 3.28 4.17 4.15
N LEU A 19 3.44 3.27 5.10
CA LEU A 19 2.37 2.90 6.04
C LEU A 19 2.72 3.39 7.43
N ASP A 20 1.79 4.10 8.08
CA ASP A 20 1.97 4.54 9.46
C ASP A 20 1.44 3.51 10.45
N GLU A 21 0.30 2.90 10.12
CA GLU A 21 -0.36 1.95 11.00
C GLU A 21 -1.22 0.99 10.18
N VAL A 22 -1.30 -0.27 10.59
CA VAL A 22 -2.27 -1.22 10.08
C VAL A 22 -3.41 -1.31 11.10
N LEU A 23 -4.61 -0.99 10.66
CA LEU A 23 -5.80 -0.93 11.50
C LEU A 23 -6.54 -2.27 11.59
N GLU A 24 -6.60 -3.00 10.47
CA GLU A 24 -7.27 -4.30 10.39
C GLU A 24 -6.44 -5.22 9.48
N LEU A 25 -6.35 -6.48 9.85
CA LEU A 25 -5.61 -7.47 9.08
C LEU A 25 -6.25 -8.84 9.20
N VAL A 26 -6.62 -9.40 8.05
CA VAL A 26 -6.96 -10.81 7.91
C VAL A 26 -5.92 -11.38 6.96
N PRO A 27 -4.91 -12.10 7.46
CA PRO A 27 -3.80 -12.58 6.63
C PRO A 27 -4.27 -13.32 5.38
N GLY A 28 -3.69 -12.94 4.23
CA GLY A 28 -4.04 -13.54 2.95
C GLY A 28 -5.36 -13.07 2.36
N GLU A 29 -6.13 -12.25 3.06
CA GLU A 29 -7.48 -11.86 2.62
C GLU A 29 -7.68 -10.35 2.52
N ARG A 30 -7.40 -9.62 3.60
CA ARG A 30 -7.76 -8.20 3.66
C ARG A 30 -6.88 -7.45 4.64
N VAL A 31 -6.58 -6.22 4.30
CA VAL A 31 -5.83 -5.31 5.16
C VAL A 31 -6.38 -3.89 5.00
N VAL A 32 -6.48 -3.19 6.12
CA VAL A 32 -6.76 -1.75 6.16
C VAL A 32 -5.62 -1.09 6.91
N ALA A 33 -5.04 -0.07 6.30
CA ALA A 33 -3.93 0.68 6.87
C ALA A 33 -4.20 2.17 6.71
N ARG A 34 -3.38 2.98 7.35
CA ARG A 34 -3.44 4.43 7.15
C ARG A 34 -2.06 5.03 6.99
N LYS A 35 -2.04 6.17 6.31
CA LYS A 35 -0.87 6.98 6.05
C LYS A 35 -1.25 8.45 6.16
N THR A 36 -0.60 9.19 7.04
CA THR A 36 -0.71 10.65 7.04
C THR A 36 0.30 11.19 6.02
N VAL A 37 -0.19 11.96 5.06
CA VAL A 37 0.64 12.53 4.02
C VAL A 37 1.46 13.68 4.60
N THR A 38 2.76 13.67 4.36
CA THR A 38 3.71 14.67 4.86
C THR A 38 4.23 15.55 3.75
N ASP A 39 4.87 16.67 4.12
CA ASP A 39 5.55 17.52 3.13
C ASP A 39 6.62 16.76 2.36
N ALA A 40 7.34 15.86 3.04
CA ALA A 40 8.37 15.04 2.41
C ALA A 40 7.80 14.13 1.32
N ASP A 41 6.57 13.62 1.50
CA ASP A 41 5.90 12.79 0.50
C ASP A 41 5.62 13.55 -0.80
N CYS A 42 5.50 14.86 -0.71
CA CYS A 42 5.12 15.75 -1.82
C CYS A 42 6.29 16.59 -2.35
N ALA A 43 7.50 16.38 -1.83
CA ALA A 43 8.67 17.20 -2.16
C ALA A 43 8.95 17.23 -3.67
N GLY A 44 8.97 18.43 -4.24
CA GLY A 44 9.20 18.62 -5.67
C GLY A 44 7.98 18.37 -6.57
N HIS A 45 6.84 18.03 -5.97
CA HIS A 45 5.63 17.66 -6.74
C HIS A 45 4.39 18.42 -6.23
N PHE A 46 4.26 19.73 -6.47
CA PHE A 46 5.10 20.62 -7.23
C PHE A 46 5.59 21.77 -6.35
N PRO A 47 6.65 22.51 -6.74
CA PRO A 47 7.12 23.66 -5.97
C PRO A 47 5.99 24.68 -5.78
N GLY A 48 5.72 25.07 -4.52
CA GLY A 48 4.64 25.98 -4.18
C GLY A 48 3.23 25.39 -4.24
N ASN A 49 3.08 24.16 -4.68
CA ASN A 49 1.79 23.46 -4.78
C ASN A 49 1.99 21.97 -4.49
N PRO A 50 2.22 21.61 -3.23
CA PRO A 50 2.54 20.22 -2.88
C PRO A 50 1.34 19.30 -3.05
N ILE A 51 1.56 18.23 -3.81
CA ILE A 51 0.56 17.20 -4.11
C ILE A 51 1.24 15.85 -3.94
N MET A 52 0.57 14.92 -3.28
CA MET A 52 1.03 13.54 -3.18
C MET A 52 1.03 12.92 -4.59
N PRO A 53 2.19 12.46 -5.09
CA PRO A 53 2.20 11.80 -6.39
C PRO A 53 1.24 10.61 -6.41
N GLY A 54 0.42 10.52 -7.46
CA GLY A 54 -0.54 9.43 -7.58
C GLY A 54 0.12 8.07 -7.54
N VAL A 55 1.28 7.94 -8.18
CA VAL A 55 2.04 6.67 -8.18
C VAL A 55 2.56 6.29 -6.79
N LYS A 56 2.81 7.27 -5.91
CA LYS A 56 3.15 6.97 -4.51
C LYS A 56 1.94 6.43 -3.75
N MET A 57 0.74 6.90 -4.05
CA MET A 57 -0.48 6.33 -3.45
C MET A 57 -0.65 4.88 -3.88
N VAL A 58 -0.37 4.56 -5.15
CA VAL A 58 -0.41 3.18 -5.64
C VAL A 58 0.64 2.33 -4.93
N GLU A 59 1.84 2.88 -4.71
CA GLU A 59 2.88 2.19 -3.95
C GLU A 59 2.43 1.92 -2.50
N ALA A 60 1.79 2.90 -1.86
CA ALA A 60 1.26 2.72 -0.51
C ALA A 60 0.20 1.60 -0.47
N LEU A 61 -0.67 1.54 -1.47
CA LEU A 61 -1.65 0.45 -1.60
C LEU A 61 -0.97 -0.90 -1.81
N ALA A 62 0.12 -0.93 -2.57
CA ALA A 62 0.90 -2.14 -2.79
C ALA A 62 1.53 -2.65 -1.50
N GLN A 63 2.08 -1.74 -0.70
CA GLN A 63 2.63 -2.09 0.61
C GLN A 63 1.54 -2.60 1.54
N CYS A 64 0.37 -1.98 1.50
CA CYS A 64 -0.79 -2.43 2.24
C CYS A 64 -1.14 -3.88 1.87
N GLY A 65 -1.26 -4.17 0.57
CA GLY A 65 -1.52 -5.53 0.08
C GLY A 65 -0.41 -6.52 0.42
N ALA A 66 0.84 -6.05 0.39
CA ALA A 66 1.99 -6.88 0.76
C ALA A 66 1.92 -7.30 2.23
N VAL A 67 1.41 -6.45 3.11
CA VAL A 67 1.20 -6.84 4.51
C VAL A 67 0.28 -8.05 4.59
N ALA A 68 -0.81 -8.06 3.82
CA ALA A 68 -1.75 -9.19 3.83
C ALA A 68 -1.08 -10.50 3.39
N VAL A 69 -0.35 -10.48 2.27
CA VAL A 69 0.23 -11.71 1.71
C VAL A 69 1.47 -12.18 2.48
N LEU A 70 2.29 -11.24 2.98
CA LEU A 70 3.51 -11.59 3.72
C LEU A 70 3.24 -11.92 5.19
N SER A 71 2.04 -11.66 5.68
CA SER A 71 1.63 -12.05 7.03
C SER A 71 1.27 -13.53 7.12
N LEU A 72 1.07 -14.19 5.99
CA LEU A 72 0.93 -15.64 5.94
C LEU A 72 2.25 -16.29 6.34
N GLU A 73 2.19 -17.31 7.18
CA GLU A 73 3.39 -17.94 7.72
C GLU A 73 4.32 -18.45 6.62
N GLU A 74 3.76 -19.08 5.58
CA GLU A 74 4.51 -19.61 4.44
C GLU A 74 5.23 -18.53 3.62
N ASN A 75 4.84 -17.27 3.77
CA ASN A 75 5.43 -16.16 3.03
C ASN A 75 6.37 -15.29 3.86
N ARG A 76 6.53 -15.60 5.14
CA ARG A 76 7.39 -14.81 6.01
C ARG A 76 8.84 -14.78 5.50
N GLY A 77 9.42 -13.56 5.50
CA GLY A 77 10.79 -13.36 5.04
C GLY A 77 10.93 -13.26 3.53
N LYS A 78 9.86 -13.44 2.78
CA LYS A 78 9.87 -13.30 1.32
C LYS A 78 9.64 -11.86 0.90
N LEU A 79 9.78 -11.62 -0.41
CA LEU A 79 9.47 -10.33 -1.04
C LEU A 79 8.13 -10.44 -1.76
N ALA A 80 7.36 -9.36 -1.72
CA ALA A 80 6.21 -9.21 -2.59
C ALA A 80 6.55 -8.11 -3.60
N LEU A 81 6.62 -8.47 -4.86
CA LEU A 81 6.98 -7.58 -5.95
C LEU A 81 5.75 -7.28 -6.79
N PHE A 82 5.67 -6.07 -7.34
CA PHE A 82 4.65 -5.78 -8.34
C PHE A 82 4.84 -6.67 -9.57
N ALA A 83 3.76 -7.31 -9.99
CA ALA A 83 3.69 -8.03 -11.25
C ALA A 83 2.72 -7.38 -12.23
N GLY A 84 1.80 -6.57 -11.75
CA GLY A 84 0.86 -5.86 -12.61
C GLY A 84 0.06 -4.80 -11.86
N ILE A 85 -0.34 -3.78 -12.59
CA ILE A 85 -1.19 -2.69 -12.13
C ILE A 85 -2.24 -2.49 -13.20
N ASP A 86 -3.52 -2.69 -12.86
CA ASP A 86 -4.62 -2.63 -13.83
C ASP A 86 -5.74 -1.71 -13.35
N ASP A 87 -6.39 -1.06 -14.29
CA ASP A 87 -7.59 -0.25 -14.06
C ASP A 87 -7.43 0.80 -12.96
N VAL A 88 -6.27 1.41 -12.87
CA VAL A 88 -6.01 2.45 -11.87
C VAL A 88 -6.66 3.75 -12.30
N ARG A 89 -7.43 4.34 -11.38
CA ARG A 89 -8.09 5.63 -11.57
C ARG A 89 -7.75 6.55 -10.41
N PHE A 90 -7.30 7.75 -10.75
CA PHE A 90 -7.00 8.81 -9.78
C PHE A 90 -8.20 9.75 -9.72
N LYS A 91 -8.86 9.82 -8.58
CA LYS A 91 -10.13 10.53 -8.40
C LYS A 91 -10.00 11.86 -7.67
N ARG A 92 -8.94 12.03 -6.90
CA ARG A 92 -8.74 13.19 -6.03
C ARG A 92 -7.29 13.56 -5.89
N VAL A 93 -7.04 14.86 -5.80
CA VAL A 93 -5.75 15.39 -5.38
C VAL A 93 -5.62 15.20 -3.86
N VAL A 94 -4.46 14.73 -3.42
CA VAL A 94 -4.14 14.51 -2.00
C VAL A 94 -2.96 15.40 -1.64
N ARG A 95 -3.04 16.05 -0.48
CA ARG A 95 -2.09 17.07 -0.04
C ARG A 95 -1.51 16.74 1.33
N PRO A 96 -0.39 17.36 1.71
CA PRO A 96 0.14 17.22 3.06
C PRO A 96 -0.93 17.49 4.12
N GLY A 97 -0.99 16.65 5.14
CA GLY A 97 -2.00 16.71 6.18
C GLY A 97 -3.20 15.81 5.95
N ASP A 98 -3.45 15.39 4.72
CA ASP A 98 -4.51 14.42 4.46
C ASP A 98 -4.14 13.07 5.04
N VAL A 99 -5.14 12.35 5.55
CA VAL A 99 -4.96 10.99 6.06
C VAL A 99 -5.55 10.02 5.03
N LEU A 100 -4.68 9.22 4.43
CA LEU A 100 -5.11 8.16 3.52
C LEU A 100 -5.52 6.94 4.33
N GLU A 101 -6.73 6.45 4.10
CA GLU A 101 -7.11 5.10 4.51
C GLU A 101 -6.89 4.19 3.30
N LEU A 102 -6.12 3.14 3.52
CA LEU A 102 -5.67 2.23 2.47
C LEU A 102 -6.31 0.87 2.71
N GLU A 103 -7.00 0.34 1.72
CA GLU A 103 -7.57 -1.01 1.81
C GLU A 103 -7.12 -1.84 0.63
N CYS A 104 -6.75 -3.09 0.89
CA CYS A 104 -6.51 -4.08 -0.15
C CYS A 104 -7.26 -5.36 0.20
N ARG A 105 -8.04 -5.88 -0.76
CA ARG A 105 -8.73 -7.16 -0.66
C ARG A 105 -8.13 -8.12 -1.66
N VAL A 106 -7.53 -9.18 -1.17
CA VAL A 106 -6.97 -10.23 -2.01
C VAL A 106 -8.14 -11.05 -2.59
N GLU A 107 -8.24 -11.10 -3.90
CA GLU A 107 -9.33 -11.79 -4.59
C GLU A 107 -8.94 -13.17 -5.10
N THR A 108 -7.73 -13.31 -5.61
CA THR A 108 -7.24 -14.58 -6.14
C THR A 108 -5.79 -14.80 -5.73
N VAL A 109 -5.45 -16.07 -5.52
CA VAL A 109 -4.07 -16.50 -5.29
C VAL A 109 -3.83 -17.74 -6.14
N ARG A 110 -2.80 -17.70 -6.99
CA ARG A 110 -2.39 -18.85 -7.81
C ARG A 110 -0.88 -19.04 -7.67
N GLY A 111 -0.49 -20.04 -6.88
CA GLY A 111 0.93 -20.25 -6.57
C GLY A 111 1.51 -19.00 -5.90
N PRO A 112 2.62 -18.45 -6.43
CA PRO A 112 3.24 -17.26 -5.87
C PRO A 112 2.56 -15.96 -6.25
N VAL A 113 1.51 -15.98 -7.10
CA VAL A 113 0.87 -14.79 -7.64
C VAL A 113 -0.44 -14.51 -6.91
N GLY A 114 -0.56 -13.31 -6.33
CA GLY A 114 -1.77 -12.80 -5.71
C GLY A 114 -2.29 -11.58 -6.44
N ARG A 115 -3.61 -11.45 -6.52
CA ARG A 115 -4.25 -10.31 -7.17
C ARG A 115 -5.32 -9.76 -6.23
N GLY A 116 -5.36 -8.44 -6.08
CA GLY A 116 -6.30 -7.82 -5.16
C GLY A 116 -6.79 -6.46 -5.64
N LYS A 117 -7.94 -6.06 -5.13
CA LYS A 117 -8.48 -4.73 -5.34
C LYS A 117 -8.02 -3.81 -4.23
N ALA A 118 -7.57 -2.63 -4.60
CA ALA A 118 -6.98 -1.67 -3.68
C ALA A 118 -7.65 -0.31 -3.84
N THR A 119 -7.93 0.33 -2.71
CA THR A 119 -8.60 1.64 -2.68
C THR A 119 -7.98 2.50 -1.58
N ALA A 120 -7.64 3.74 -1.92
CA ALA A 120 -7.23 4.75 -0.95
C ALA A 120 -8.30 5.83 -0.88
N THR A 121 -8.70 6.19 0.34
CA THR A 121 -9.71 7.22 0.56
C THR A 121 -9.18 8.30 1.50
N VAL A 122 -9.73 9.51 1.35
CA VAL A 122 -9.53 10.63 2.29
C VAL A 122 -10.92 11.07 2.72
N ASP A 123 -11.18 11.08 4.01
CA ASP A 123 -12.49 11.44 4.56
C ASP A 123 -13.65 10.67 3.90
N GLY A 124 -13.43 9.37 3.65
CA GLY A 124 -14.42 8.49 3.03
C GLY A 124 -14.56 8.64 1.52
N LYS A 125 -13.81 9.53 0.88
CA LYS A 125 -13.89 9.76 -0.57
C LYS A 125 -12.70 9.15 -1.28
N VAL A 126 -12.97 8.41 -2.35
CA VAL A 126 -11.93 7.71 -3.12
C VAL A 126 -10.93 8.71 -3.72
N ALA A 127 -9.66 8.52 -3.41
CA ALA A 127 -8.56 9.26 -4.03
C ALA A 127 -7.97 8.46 -5.20
N VAL A 128 -7.74 7.18 -5.01
CA VAL A 128 -7.25 6.28 -6.05
C VAL A 128 -7.78 4.87 -5.80
N ARG A 129 -8.04 4.15 -6.89
CA ARG A 129 -8.41 2.73 -6.81
C ARG A 129 -7.85 1.98 -8.01
N GLY A 130 -7.65 0.69 -7.85
CA GLY A 130 -7.16 -0.15 -8.93
C GLY A 130 -7.06 -1.60 -8.53
N THR A 131 -6.54 -2.41 -9.44
CA THR A 131 -6.27 -3.83 -9.22
C THR A 131 -4.76 -4.05 -9.27
N LEU A 132 -4.22 -4.68 -8.23
CA LEU A 132 -2.79 -4.90 -8.11
C LEU A 132 -2.49 -6.40 -8.17
N THR A 133 -1.43 -6.77 -8.86
CA THR A 133 -0.95 -8.14 -8.93
C THR A 133 0.42 -8.20 -8.28
N PHE A 134 0.59 -9.14 -7.35
CA PHE A 134 1.84 -9.36 -6.62
C PHE A 134 2.44 -10.70 -6.99
N ALA A 135 3.75 -10.75 -7.07
CA ALA A 135 4.48 -12.01 -7.11
C ALA A 135 5.29 -12.14 -5.82
N VAL A 136 5.00 -13.19 -5.04
CA VAL A 136 5.77 -13.45 -3.83
C VAL A 136 7.03 -14.20 -4.25
N GLY A 137 8.17 -13.54 -4.04
CA GLY A 137 9.46 -14.05 -4.45
C GLY A 137 10.17 -14.85 -3.38
N THR A 138 11.36 -15.28 -3.74
CA THR A 138 12.28 -15.95 -2.83
C THR A 138 12.79 -14.95 -1.78
N GLU A 139 13.65 -15.41 -0.87
CA GLU A 139 14.14 -14.62 0.25
C GLU A 139 14.70 -13.26 -0.13
N ARG A 140 14.65 -12.43 0.86
CA ARG A 140 15.32 -11.12 0.83
C ARG A 140 16.83 -11.29 0.71
#